data_879d1235a0b07dcf85646e5ee4501b26
#
_entry.id   879d1235a0b07dcf85646e5ee4501b26
#
_cell.length_a   1.000
_cell.length_b   1.000
_cell.length_c   1.000
_cell.angle_alpha   90.00
_cell.angle_beta   90.00
_cell.angle_gamma   90.00
#
_symmetry.space_group_name_H-M   'P 1'
#
loop_
_entity.id
_entity.type
_entity.pdbx_description
1 polymer ?
#
loop_
_entity_poly.entity_id
_entity_poly.type
_entity_poly.pdbx_seq_one_letter_code
_entity_poly.pdbx_strand_id
1 'polypeptide(L)'
;MTHPTLHAVRTALPLALALLTLGSAPAHPAQRDNVPGNWLYVTVTQGDNDRSGEIRDTVLLCGPPQGHRQAVRACKELREADGDIARIPRKNVYCPMIYAPVTASARGQWDGRTVTYTKTFPNACLMEANTGAVFALSEPGEGARAAKKTPGTRARPALGRPHPHAYDSM
;
A
#
# COMPACT_ATOMS: atom_id res chain seq x y z
N MET A 1 104.16 7.85 -20.41
CA MET A 1 103.28 6.92 -21.12
C MET A 1 102.01 6.74 -20.30
N THR A 2 101.03 7.55 -20.52
CA THR A 2 99.82 7.65 -19.65
C THR A 2 98.62 7.47 -20.54
N HIS A 3 97.87 6.42 -20.31
CA HIS A 3 96.60 6.13 -21.03
C HIS A 3 95.48 6.86 -20.30
N PRO A 4 94.58 7.57 -20.99
CA PRO A 4 93.40 8.08 -20.39
C PRO A 4 92.27 7.04 -20.48
N THR A 5 91.67 6.71 -19.37
CA THR A 5 90.50 5.84 -19.22
C THR A 5 89.22 6.64 -19.50
N LEU A 6 88.51 6.22 -20.50
CA LEU A 6 87.17 6.76 -20.87
C LEU A 6 86.12 6.21 -19.88
N HIS A 7 85.54 7.07 -19.08
CA HIS A 7 84.36 6.77 -18.26
C HIS A 7 83.09 6.90 -19.08
N ALA A 8 82.48 5.78 -19.34
CA ALA A 8 81.12 5.72 -19.96
C ALA A 8 80.07 6.04 -18.90
N VAL A 9 79.47 7.22 -19.05
CA VAL A 9 78.27 7.60 -18.26
C VAL A 9 77.04 6.86 -18.77
N ARG A 10 76.54 5.88 -18.01
CA ARG A 10 75.29 5.24 -18.23
C ARG A 10 74.22 6.09 -17.56
N THR A 11 73.42 6.79 -18.38
CA THR A 11 72.19 7.45 -17.96
C THR A 11 71.13 6.39 -17.80
N ALA A 12 70.76 6.07 -16.54
CA ALA A 12 69.61 5.26 -16.21
C ALA A 12 68.33 6.11 -16.29
N LEU A 13 67.44 5.78 -17.22
CA LEU A 13 66.09 6.32 -17.24
C LEU A 13 65.25 5.68 -16.08
N PRO A 14 64.61 6.46 -15.22
CA PRO A 14 63.62 5.89 -14.31
C PRO A 14 62.32 5.63 -15.07
N LEU A 15 61.92 4.37 -15.16
CA LEU A 15 60.60 3.94 -15.57
C LEU A 15 59.62 4.36 -14.47
N ALA A 16 58.86 5.42 -14.67
CA ALA A 16 57.78 5.80 -13.81
C ALA A 16 56.61 4.82 -14.00
N LEU A 17 56.45 3.84 -13.12
CA LEU A 17 55.29 2.99 -13.01
C LEU A 17 54.14 3.83 -12.41
N ALA A 18 53.23 4.31 -13.26
CA ALA A 18 51.98 4.91 -12.83
C ALA A 18 51.07 3.82 -12.31
N LEU A 19 50.99 3.62 -10.99
CA LEU A 19 49.98 2.80 -10.33
C LEU A 19 48.61 3.50 -10.44
N LEU A 20 47.80 3.04 -11.39
CA LEU A 20 46.39 3.36 -11.43
C LEU A 20 45.72 2.70 -10.23
N THR A 21 45.55 3.44 -9.14
CA THR A 21 44.68 3.05 -8.03
C THR A 21 43.23 3.17 -8.52
N LEU A 22 42.64 2.06 -8.95
CA LEU A 22 41.20 1.94 -9.09
C LEU A 22 40.59 2.13 -7.70
N GLY A 23 40.16 3.37 -7.42
CA GLY A 23 39.40 3.68 -6.22
C GLY A 23 38.10 2.88 -6.24
N SER A 24 38.06 1.78 -5.51
CA SER A 24 36.81 1.12 -5.18
C SER A 24 36.01 2.09 -4.35
N ALA A 25 35.03 2.79 -4.99
CA ALA A 25 34.03 3.55 -4.25
C ALA A 25 33.33 2.55 -3.30
N PRO A 26 33.24 2.84 -2.00
CA PRO A 26 32.45 2.00 -1.11
C PRO A 26 31.02 1.99 -1.67
N ALA A 27 30.54 0.81 -2.07
CA ALA A 27 29.14 0.61 -2.36
C ALA A 27 28.40 0.95 -1.06
N HIS A 28 27.77 2.13 -1.02
CA HIS A 28 26.85 2.45 0.06
C HIS A 28 25.76 1.38 -0.03
N PRO A 29 25.55 0.57 1.03
CA PRO A 29 24.37 -0.27 1.07
C PRO A 29 23.22 0.70 0.91
N ALA A 30 22.38 0.48 -0.12
CA ALA A 30 21.15 1.23 -0.28
C ALA A 30 20.52 1.24 1.10
N GLN A 31 20.41 2.41 1.71
CA GLN A 31 19.64 2.56 2.93
C GLN A 31 18.24 2.07 2.54
N ARG A 32 17.95 0.82 2.90
CA ARG A 32 16.58 0.39 3.05
C ARG A 32 16.03 1.41 4.02
N ASP A 33 15.12 2.25 3.52
CA ASP A 33 14.42 3.20 4.37
C ASP A 33 13.99 2.40 5.59
N ASN A 34 14.74 2.58 6.68
CA ASN A 34 14.43 1.99 7.94
C ASN A 34 13.15 2.68 8.39
N VAL A 35 12.01 2.17 7.96
CA VAL A 35 10.77 2.40 8.67
C VAL A 35 10.97 1.68 9.99
N PRO A 36 11.33 2.43 11.07
CA PRO A 36 11.77 1.78 12.28
C PRO A 36 10.57 1.12 12.94
N GLY A 37 10.69 -0.15 13.20
CA GLY A 37 9.70 -0.87 13.97
C GLY A 37 8.63 -1.57 13.14
N ASN A 38 7.49 -1.77 13.76
CA ASN A 38 6.35 -2.48 13.20
C ASN A 38 5.53 -1.56 12.30
N TRP A 39 5.34 -1.97 11.04
CA TRP A 39 4.58 -1.21 10.07
C TRP A 39 3.84 -2.10 9.08
N LEU A 40 2.69 -1.64 8.62
CA LEU A 40 1.90 -2.30 7.57
C LEU A 40 1.40 -1.26 6.57
N TYR A 41 1.55 -1.54 5.28
CA TYR A 41 0.78 -0.90 4.24
C TYR A 41 -0.53 -1.66 4.10
N VAL A 42 -1.63 -1.01 4.40
CA VAL A 42 -2.97 -1.62 4.42
C VAL A 42 -3.83 -1.04 3.32
N THR A 43 -4.57 -1.90 2.64
CA THR A 43 -5.42 -1.54 1.49
C THR A 43 -6.77 -2.21 1.64
N VAL A 44 -7.82 -1.48 1.34
CA VAL A 44 -9.18 -1.99 1.18
C VAL A 44 -9.66 -1.66 -0.23
N THR A 45 -9.99 -2.68 -1.01
CA THR A 45 -10.53 -2.54 -2.37
C THR A 45 -12.00 -2.94 -2.36
N GLN A 46 -12.87 -2.12 -2.94
CA GLN A 46 -14.26 -2.51 -3.18
C GLN A 46 -14.30 -3.57 -4.26
N GLY A 47 -15.00 -4.67 -4.00
CA GLY A 47 -15.08 -5.81 -4.89
C GLY A 47 -14.48 -7.08 -4.31
N ASP A 48 -14.54 -8.14 -5.09
CA ASP A 48 -14.09 -9.49 -4.72
C ASP A 48 -12.64 -9.80 -5.09
N ASN A 49 -11.91 -8.80 -5.56
CA ASN A 49 -10.49 -8.90 -5.88
C ASN A 49 -9.76 -7.59 -5.51
N ASP A 50 -8.44 -7.63 -5.47
CA ASP A 50 -7.56 -6.53 -5.07
C ASP A 50 -7.18 -5.55 -6.20
N ARG A 51 -7.76 -5.71 -7.40
CA ARG A 51 -7.35 -4.95 -8.61
C ARG A 51 -8.43 -4.11 -9.23
N SER A 52 -9.70 -4.34 -8.89
CA SER A 52 -10.84 -3.64 -9.49
C SER A 52 -11.72 -3.04 -8.41
N GLY A 53 -12.06 -1.78 -8.56
CA GLY A 53 -12.93 -1.06 -7.64
C GLY A 53 -12.27 0.15 -7.00
N GLU A 54 -12.98 0.80 -6.11
CA GLU A 54 -12.45 1.90 -5.31
C GLU A 54 -11.43 1.37 -4.31
N ILE A 55 -10.24 1.95 -4.33
CA ILE A 55 -9.13 1.57 -3.45
C ILE A 55 -8.95 2.64 -2.39
N ARG A 56 -8.83 2.20 -1.13
CA ARG A 56 -8.42 3.02 0.00
C ARG A 56 -7.22 2.37 0.65
N ASP A 57 -6.19 3.13 0.90
CA ASP A 57 -4.96 2.62 1.47
C ASP A 57 -4.33 3.62 2.44
N THR A 58 -3.47 3.11 3.29
CA THR A 58 -2.65 3.90 4.19
C THR A 58 -1.47 3.10 4.73
N VAL A 59 -0.51 3.80 5.32
CA VAL A 59 0.56 3.18 6.09
C VAL A 59 0.22 3.25 7.57
N LEU A 60 0.16 2.11 8.22
CA LEU A 60 0.05 1.99 9.66
C LEU A 60 1.47 1.81 10.25
N LEU A 61 1.91 2.77 11.03
CA LEU A 61 3.15 2.70 11.81
C LEU A 61 2.81 2.41 13.26
N CYS A 62 3.57 1.52 13.92
CA CYS A 62 3.30 1.13 15.30
C CYS A 62 4.46 1.38 16.28
N GLY A 63 5.37 2.25 15.91
CA GLY A 63 6.44 2.68 16.78
C GLY A 63 6.92 4.12 16.53
N PRO A 64 6.16 5.17 16.95
CA PRO A 64 4.84 5.28 17.61
C PRO A 64 3.66 5.06 16.66
N PRO A 65 2.44 4.82 17.20
CA PRO A 65 1.22 4.64 16.39
C PRO A 65 0.86 5.90 15.61
N GLN A 66 0.89 5.83 14.26
CA GLN A 66 0.59 6.94 13.35
C GLN A 66 0.28 6.46 11.92
N GLY A 67 -0.06 7.39 11.05
CA GLY A 67 -0.34 7.13 9.63
C GLY A 67 -1.72 6.56 9.34
N HIS A 68 -2.39 5.97 10.32
CA HIS A 68 -3.71 5.38 10.21
C HIS A 68 -4.69 6.08 11.18
N ARG A 69 -5.93 6.28 10.77
CA ARG A 69 -6.94 7.01 11.57
C ARG A 69 -7.17 6.39 12.96
N GLN A 70 -7.11 5.08 13.06
CA GLN A 70 -7.22 4.32 14.31
C GLN A 70 -5.89 3.67 14.69
N ALA A 71 -4.75 4.33 14.43
CA ALA A 71 -3.42 3.76 14.62
C ALA A 71 -3.21 3.15 16.01
N VAL A 72 -3.61 3.88 17.07
CA VAL A 72 -3.44 3.40 18.46
C VAL A 72 -4.16 2.07 18.68
N ARG A 73 -5.41 1.98 18.21
CA ARG A 73 -6.23 0.78 18.37
C ARG A 73 -5.73 -0.37 17.48
N ALA A 74 -5.45 -0.09 16.21
CA ALA A 74 -4.94 -1.07 15.27
C ALA A 74 -3.60 -1.67 15.74
N CYS A 75 -2.69 -0.82 16.19
CA CYS A 75 -1.41 -1.27 16.73
C CYS A 75 -1.54 -2.08 18.03
N LYS A 76 -2.54 -1.76 18.88
CA LYS A 76 -2.84 -2.55 20.06
C LYS A 76 -3.34 -3.96 19.68
N GLU A 77 -4.34 -4.02 18.79
CA GLU A 77 -4.92 -5.30 18.33
C GLU A 77 -3.87 -6.17 17.62
N LEU A 78 -2.98 -5.57 16.80
CA LEU A 78 -1.86 -6.28 16.16
C LEU A 78 -0.84 -6.79 17.17
N ARG A 79 -0.50 -6.04 18.21
CA ARG A 79 0.40 -6.50 19.27
C ARG A 79 -0.15 -7.72 20.01
N GLU A 80 -1.44 -7.71 20.33
CA GLU A 80 -2.12 -8.84 20.99
C GLU A 80 -2.18 -10.08 20.10
N ALA A 81 -2.05 -9.91 18.77
CA ALA A 81 -2.04 -10.97 17.77
C ALA A 81 -0.63 -11.29 17.23
N ASP A 82 0.46 -10.76 17.81
CA ASP A 82 1.85 -10.91 17.32
C ASP A 82 2.04 -10.50 15.85
N GLY A 83 1.29 -9.49 15.39
CA GLY A 83 1.31 -9.01 14.01
C GLY A 83 0.54 -9.89 13.00
N ASP A 84 -0.07 -10.97 13.45
CA ASP A 84 -0.90 -11.83 12.60
C ASP A 84 -2.35 -11.35 12.59
N ILE A 85 -2.75 -10.72 11.49
CA ILE A 85 -4.09 -10.17 11.32
C ILE A 85 -5.18 -11.25 11.40
N ALA A 86 -4.88 -12.48 11.00
CA ALA A 86 -5.83 -13.58 11.03
C ALA A 86 -6.12 -14.06 12.47
N ARG A 87 -5.23 -13.76 13.42
CA ARG A 87 -5.38 -14.09 14.84
C ARG A 87 -6.10 -13.03 15.67
N ILE A 88 -6.43 -11.88 15.08
CA ILE A 88 -7.20 -10.85 15.77
C ILE A 88 -8.57 -11.43 16.15
N PRO A 89 -8.97 -11.39 17.43
CA PRO A 89 -10.24 -11.94 17.87
C PRO A 89 -11.42 -11.27 17.18
N ARG A 90 -12.32 -12.10 16.63
CA ARG A 90 -13.53 -11.59 15.99
C ARG A 90 -14.40 -10.85 17.00
N LYS A 91 -14.84 -9.66 16.63
CA LYS A 91 -15.80 -8.88 17.42
C LYS A 91 -17.21 -9.43 17.24
N ASN A 92 -17.92 -9.55 18.34
CA ASN A 92 -19.35 -9.93 18.30
C ASN A 92 -20.17 -8.65 18.02
N VAL A 93 -20.37 -8.37 16.74
CA VAL A 93 -21.16 -7.24 16.25
C VAL A 93 -22.23 -7.73 15.27
N TYR A 94 -23.39 -7.09 15.27
CA TYR A 94 -24.40 -7.34 14.27
C TYR A 94 -24.02 -6.65 12.96
N CYS A 95 -23.86 -7.44 11.89
CA CYS A 95 -23.60 -6.93 10.54
C CYS A 95 -24.83 -7.18 9.65
N PRO A 96 -25.21 -6.21 8.82
CA PRO A 96 -26.28 -6.40 7.85
C PRO A 96 -25.90 -7.49 6.83
N MET A 97 -26.87 -8.27 6.40
CA MET A 97 -26.70 -9.33 5.39
C MET A 97 -26.72 -8.75 3.96
N ILE A 98 -25.89 -7.75 3.72
CA ILE A 98 -25.74 -7.12 2.41
C ILE A 98 -24.48 -7.68 1.77
N TYR A 99 -24.58 -8.13 0.53
CA TYR A 99 -23.44 -8.52 -0.28
C TYR A 99 -22.87 -7.29 -0.99
N ALA A 100 -21.81 -6.73 -0.43
CA ALA A 100 -21.03 -5.63 -0.99
C ALA A 100 -19.55 -5.97 -0.71
N PRO A 101 -18.96 -6.89 -1.49
CA PRO A 101 -17.68 -7.49 -1.16
C PRO A 101 -16.58 -6.45 -1.09
N VAL A 102 -15.65 -6.68 -0.17
CA VAL A 102 -14.42 -5.90 -0.01
C VAL A 102 -13.24 -6.83 0.16
N THR A 103 -12.15 -6.51 -0.49
CA THR A 103 -10.88 -7.23 -0.33
C THR A 103 -9.93 -6.41 0.52
N ALA A 104 -9.53 -6.98 1.66
CA ALA A 104 -8.55 -6.41 2.56
C ALA A 104 -7.18 -7.02 2.28
N SER A 105 -6.17 -6.21 2.06
CA SER A 105 -4.80 -6.67 1.92
C SER A 105 -3.83 -5.84 2.75
N ALA A 106 -2.81 -6.50 3.31
CA ALA A 106 -1.75 -5.85 4.05
C ALA A 106 -0.41 -6.48 3.71
N ARG A 107 0.63 -5.64 3.70
CA ARG A 107 2.02 -6.07 3.58
C ARG A 107 2.90 -5.17 4.45
N GLY A 108 3.93 -5.74 5.03
CA GLY A 108 4.81 -4.96 5.88
C GLY A 108 5.72 -5.81 6.73
N GLN A 109 6.04 -5.30 7.91
CA GLN A 109 6.94 -5.94 8.84
C GLN A 109 6.41 -5.83 10.26
N TRP A 110 6.54 -6.91 11.02
CA TRP A 110 6.24 -6.98 12.44
C TRP A 110 7.32 -7.75 13.18
N ASP A 111 8.00 -7.13 14.13
CA ASP A 111 9.11 -7.71 14.89
C ASP A 111 10.15 -8.41 13.99
N GLY A 112 10.53 -7.74 12.89
CA GLY A 112 11.49 -8.26 11.90
C GLY A 112 10.93 -9.33 10.95
N ARG A 113 9.68 -9.78 11.14
CA ARG A 113 9.03 -10.78 10.28
C ARG A 113 8.20 -10.10 9.20
N THR A 114 8.24 -10.61 7.99
CA THR A 114 7.37 -10.16 6.90
C THR A 114 5.93 -10.53 7.20
N VAL A 115 5.03 -9.55 7.09
CA VAL A 115 3.58 -9.74 7.16
C VAL A 115 3.00 -9.62 5.77
N THR A 116 2.20 -10.61 5.37
CA THR A 116 1.40 -10.60 4.14
C THR A 116 0.02 -11.16 4.48
N TYR A 117 -1.01 -10.40 4.12
CA TYR A 117 -2.40 -10.78 4.35
C TYR A 117 -3.26 -10.36 3.18
N THR A 118 -4.16 -11.22 2.73
CA THR A 118 -5.19 -10.87 1.73
C THR A 118 -6.43 -11.72 2.00
N LYS A 119 -7.58 -11.08 2.12
CA LYS A 119 -8.86 -11.78 2.31
C LYS A 119 -10.02 -10.93 1.81
N THR A 120 -10.94 -11.58 1.10
CA THR A 120 -12.21 -11.00 0.69
C THR A 120 -13.30 -11.30 1.72
N PHE A 121 -14.10 -10.29 2.01
CA PHE A 121 -15.23 -10.35 2.94
C PHE A 121 -16.51 -9.98 2.23
N PRO A 122 -17.67 -10.53 2.65
CA PRO A 122 -18.96 -10.22 2.04
C PRO A 122 -19.37 -8.75 2.14
N ASN A 123 -18.84 -8.01 3.13
CA ASN A 123 -19.02 -6.57 3.30
C ASN A 123 -18.01 -5.99 4.29
N ALA A 124 -17.91 -4.67 4.33
CA ALA A 124 -16.97 -3.95 5.19
C ALA A 124 -17.22 -4.19 6.69
N CYS A 125 -18.49 -4.35 7.12
CA CYS A 125 -18.80 -4.64 8.52
C CYS A 125 -18.18 -5.98 8.97
N LEU A 126 -18.32 -7.04 8.16
CA LEU A 126 -17.70 -8.33 8.45
C LEU A 126 -16.18 -8.29 8.37
N MET A 127 -15.61 -7.48 7.48
CA MET A 127 -14.18 -7.23 7.43
C MET A 127 -13.69 -6.64 8.77
N GLU A 128 -14.27 -5.52 9.21
CA GLU A 128 -13.88 -4.86 10.46
C GLU A 128 -14.15 -5.74 11.70
N ALA A 129 -15.21 -6.53 11.67
CA ALA A 129 -15.49 -7.50 12.75
C ALA A 129 -14.40 -8.57 12.88
N ASN A 130 -13.76 -8.98 11.79
CA ASN A 130 -12.74 -10.02 11.78
C ASN A 130 -11.30 -9.50 11.86
N THR A 131 -11.07 -8.24 11.52
CA THR A 131 -9.71 -7.67 11.41
C THR A 131 -9.48 -6.49 12.37
N GLY A 132 -10.47 -6.20 13.21
CA GLY A 132 -10.38 -5.11 14.16
C GLY A 132 -10.33 -3.74 13.49
N ALA A 133 -9.45 -2.89 14.00
CA ALA A 133 -9.25 -1.55 13.49
C ALA A 133 -8.25 -1.46 12.32
N VAL A 134 -7.58 -2.57 11.99
CA VAL A 134 -6.48 -2.57 10.99
C VAL A 134 -6.95 -2.09 9.62
N PHE A 135 -8.15 -2.48 9.19
CA PHE A 135 -8.72 -2.08 7.90
C PHE A 135 -9.90 -1.09 8.03
N ALA A 136 -10.09 -0.47 9.18
CA ALA A 136 -11.10 0.57 9.37
C ALA A 136 -10.62 1.91 8.75
N LEU A 137 -10.52 1.97 7.42
CA LEU A 137 -10.04 3.12 6.66
C LEU A 137 -11.14 4.13 6.35
N SER A 138 -12.41 3.71 6.41
CA SER A 138 -13.59 4.56 6.12
C SER A 138 -13.96 5.43 7.30
N GLU A 139 -14.65 6.55 7.03
CA GLU A 139 -15.27 7.35 8.06
C GLU A 139 -16.37 6.54 8.81
N PRO A 140 -16.51 6.70 10.14
CA PRO A 140 -17.63 6.13 10.85
C PRO A 140 -18.96 6.57 10.20
N GLY A 141 -19.72 5.63 9.68
CA GLY A 141 -21.00 5.89 9.00
C GLY A 141 -20.95 5.97 7.47
N GLU A 142 -19.77 5.93 6.84
CA GLU A 142 -19.65 5.94 5.38
C GLU A 142 -20.18 4.63 4.75
N GLY A 143 -19.91 3.50 5.37
CA GLY A 143 -20.49 2.20 4.95
C GLY A 143 -22.01 2.17 5.01
N ALA A 144 -22.63 2.86 5.98
CA ALA A 144 -24.07 2.99 6.10
C ALA A 144 -24.66 3.94 5.04
N ARG A 145 -23.90 4.95 4.61
CA ARG A 145 -24.33 5.88 3.55
C ARG A 145 -24.20 5.28 2.16
N ALA A 146 -23.16 4.49 1.89
CA ALA A 146 -22.99 3.78 0.63
C ALA A 146 -24.13 2.78 0.38
N ALA A 147 -24.58 2.07 1.42
CA ALA A 147 -25.75 1.17 1.34
C ALA A 147 -27.07 1.89 1.05
N LYS A 148 -27.16 3.19 1.33
CA LYS A 148 -28.38 4.00 1.12
C LYS A 148 -28.42 4.71 -0.24
N LYS A 149 -27.32 4.72 -0.98
CA LYS A 149 -27.26 5.25 -2.33
C LYS A 149 -27.75 4.17 -3.32
N THR A 150 -29.08 3.95 -3.35
CA THR A 150 -29.75 3.24 -4.42
C THR A 150 -29.34 3.88 -5.75
N PRO A 151 -28.95 3.11 -6.79
CA PRO A 151 -28.75 3.65 -8.11
C PRO A 151 -30.05 4.33 -8.53
N GLY A 152 -30.00 5.65 -8.68
CA GLY A 152 -31.15 6.44 -9.08
C GLY A 152 -31.77 5.80 -10.31
N THR A 153 -33.03 5.44 -10.21
CA THR A 153 -33.90 5.09 -11.35
C THR A 153 -33.63 6.13 -12.44
N ARG A 154 -32.98 5.71 -13.52
CA ARG A 154 -32.87 6.54 -14.72
C ARG A 154 -34.31 6.95 -15.08
N ALA A 155 -34.59 8.21 -14.89
CA ALA A 155 -35.87 8.77 -15.39
C ALA A 155 -35.95 8.40 -16.88
N ARG A 156 -36.98 7.57 -17.22
CA ARG A 156 -37.30 7.31 -18.60
C ARG A 156 -37.60 8.66 -19.24
N PRO A 157 -37.02 8.98 -20.42
CA PRO A 157 -37.43 10.17 -21.15
C PRO A 157 -38.94 10.03 -21.41
N ALA A 158 -39.68 11.09 -21.07
CA ALA A 158 -41.07 11.18 -21.35
C ALA A 158 -41.26 11.03 -22.87
N LEU A 159 -41.95 9.95 -23.27
CA LEU A 159 -42.45 9.79 -24.65
C LEU A 159 -43.34 10.98 -24.93
N GLY A 160 -42.95 11.80 -25.93
CA GLY A 160 -43.68 12.97 -26.38
C GLY A 160 -45.11 12.61 -26.65
N ARG A 161 -46.04 13.46 -26.16
CA ARG A 161 -47.46 13.39 -26.50
C ARG A 161 -47.61 13.53 -27.99
N PRO A 162 -48.45 12.70 -28.67
CA PRO A 162 -48.79 12.92 -30.05
C PRO A 162 -49.62 14.20 -30.16
N HIS A 163 -49.23 15.09 -31.07
CA HIS A 163 -50.05 16.25 -31.43
C HIS A 163 -51.38 15.79 -32.06
N PRO A 164 -52.52 16.39 -31.67
CA PRO A 164 -53.75 16.15 -32.37
C PRO A 164 -53.68 16.82 -33.75
N HIS A 165 -53.82 16.01 -34.77
CA HIS A 165 -54.09 16.50 -36.12
C HIS A 165 -55.45 17.21 -36.14
N ALA A 166 -55.41 18.52 -36.38
CA ALA A 166 -56.57 19.28 -36.75
C ALA A 166 -56.97 18.80 -38.15
N TYR A 167 -58.12 18.13 -38.24
CA TYR A 167 -58.87 17.99 -39.49
C TYR A 167 -59.52 19.32 -39.77
N ASP A 168 -59.03 20.04 -40.76
CA ASP A 168 -59.74 21.17 -41.31
C ASP A 168 -60.48 20.70 -42.54
N SER A 169 -61.81 21.01 -42.51
CA SER A 169 -62.80 20.62 -43.49
C SER A 169 -62.78 21.57 -44.69
N MET A 170 -62.70 21.05 -45.90
CA MET A 170 -63.44 21.51 -47.06
C MET A 170 -63.39 20.45 -48.17
#